data_2a97db8d74963819dec9fb1f4a40b113
#
_entry.id   2a97db8d74963819dec9fb1f4a40b113
#
_cell.length_a   1.000
_cell.length_b   1.000
_cell.length_c   1.000
_cell.angle_alpha   90.00
_cell.angle_beta   90.00
_cell.angle_gamma   90.00
#
_symmetry.space_group_name_H-M   'P 1'
#
loop_
_entity.id
_entity.type
_entity.pdbx_description
1 polymer ?
#
loop_
_entity_poly.entity_id
_entity_poly.type
_entity_poly.pdbx_seq_one_letter_code
_entity_poly.pdbx_strand_id
1 'polypeptide(L)'
;MRVFIIGIDGLETSILDQYIDILPNFKKIREKGILDKVNSVFPADSVPAWLTIYTGLNPAMHGIIRGKDYVESVDDFEKRNNYKLEGTAFWDKLGRMNQKCLILNPYLAYPSWPVNGIMISGPSFVEGKISKHPVDTVCDNSVYGGYKAIGRVSELQANMANALNDIEKLWREFYRLFNQDSYNLSFVLFTTLDRIQHYTWRFYDKNDPLFREDLVLSAFIPEALKLLDLRIGELMSKMKSEDHLVIISDHGFGPRPYKLINFNELLRQHGLLKIKEGQSNLDVQFKQKLRNISVKVLSKLKVLDTVALVLRKTKYFSKYKKSDFLIDKINSDCYIDENFCGKKPYCGFNFGEKIKNGTKEEQLIVFEKLKEIISRTVDVPNPKWMKFNYEVYQGPYSDRFPDICMEMPKEYGIEFDLFGKILTESVTHFKISGGHYGAGTFGYYNTEGEKKKIGTLEEFHNLILSLFK
;
A
#
# COMPACT_ATOMS: atom_id res chain seq x y z
N MET A 1 13.77 26.05 16.16
CA MET A 1 13.78 25.11 15.07
C MET A 1 12.51 24.25 15.15
N ARG A 2 11.80 24.13 14.05
CA ARG A 2 10.60 23.27 13.90
C ARG A 2 10.82 22.33 12.72
N VAL A 3 10.29 21.12 12.81
CA VAL A 3 10.29 20.14 11.71
C VAL A 3 8.85 19.88 11.29
N PHE A 4 8.55 20.12 10.03
CA PHE A 4 7.26 19.85 9.42
C PHE A 4 7.38 18.61 8.54
N ILE A 5 6.51 17.64 8.75
CA ILE A 5 6.47 16.42 7.96
C ILE A 5 5.09 16.33 7.30
N ILE A 6 5.09 16.28 5.97
CA ILE A 6 3.88 16.04 5.18
C ILE A 6 4.01 14.64 4.56
N GLY A 7 3.25 13.69 5.10
CA GLY A 7 3.05 12.38 4.49
C GLY A 7 2.02 12.46 3.37
N ILE A 8 2.34 11.92 2.20
CA ILE A 8 1.43 11.85 1.05
C ILE A 8 1.48 10.43 0.52
N ASP A 9 0.42 9.66 0.82
CA ASP A 9 0.28 8.27 0.39
C ASP A 9 0.23 8.17 -1.14
N GLY A 10 1.08 7.32 -1.72
CA GLY A 10 1.11 7.06 -3.16
C GLY A 10 1.64 8.21 -4.03
N LEU A 11 2.47 9.11 -3.48
CA LEU A 11 3.07 10.20 -4.27
C LEU A 11 4.23 9.68 -5.12
N GLU A 12 4.02 9.67 -6.44
CA GLU A 12 5.00 9.20 -7.44
C GLU A 12 5.79 10.37 -8.03
N THR A 13 7.12 10.27 -8.02
CA THR A 13 8.00 11.33 -8.51
C THR A 13 7.80 11.63 -9.99
N SER A 14 7.56 10.63 -10.83
CA SER A 14 7.35 10.83 -12.27
C SER A 14 6.06 11.57 -12.59
N ILE A 15 5.04 11.46 -11.73
CA ILE A 15 3.82 12.26 -11.87
C ILE A 15 4.10 13.72 -11.47
N LEU A 16 4.87 13.95 -10.42
CA LEU A 16 5.31 15.31 -10.07
C LEU A 16 6.12 15.94 -11.21
N ASP A 17 7.01 15.19 -11.85
CA ASP A 17 7.79 15.66 -12.99
C ASP A 17 6.91 16.14 -14.15
N GLN A 18 5.84 15.41 -14.41
CA GLN A 18 4.88 15.74 -15.47
C GLN A 18 4.15 17.07 -15.21
N TYR A 19 3.91 17.41 -13.94
CA TYR A 19 3.15 18.60 -13.56
C TYR A 19 3.98 19.68 -12.87
N ILE A 20 5.29 19.56 -12.83
CA ILE A 20 6.17 20.42 -12.01
C ILE A 20 6.01 21.91 -12.30
N ASP A 21 5.70 22.29 -13.57
CA ASP A 21 5.55 23.68 -13.96
C ASP A 21 4.26 24.35 -13.42
N ILE A 22 3.27 23.55 -13.03
CA ILE A 22 2.05 24.03 -12.38
C ILE A 22 2.00 23.74 -10.88
N LEU A 23 3.11 23.24 -10.30
CA LEU A 23 3.30 22.93 -8.89
C LEU A 23 4.47 23.76 -8.33
N PRO A 24 4.29 25.09 -8.13
CA PRO A 24 5.40 26.02 -7.84
C PRO A 24 6.15 25.69 -6.56
N ASN A 25 5.49 25.12 -5.55
CA ASN A 25 6.11 24.80 -4.27
C ASN A 25 6.92 23.50 -4.34
N PHE A 26 6.43 22.45 -5.00
CA PHE A 26 7.22 21.27 -5.32
C PHE A 26 8.42 21.62 -6.22
N LYS A 27 8.22 22.51 -7.20
CA LYS A 27 9.32 23.02 -8.05
C LYS A 27 10.39 23.72 -7.20
N LYS A 28 9.98 24.59 -6.27
CA LYS A 28 10.89 25.28 -5.35
C LYS A 28 11.66 24.31 -4.44
N ILE A 29 10.99 23.25 -3.93
CA ILE A 29 11.66 22.19 -3.15
C ILE A 29 12.71 21.48 -4.00
N ARG A 30 12.40 21.15 -5.25
CA ARG A 30 13.35 20.52 -6.18
C ARG A 30 14.57 21.40 -6.46
N GLU A 31 14.36 22.67 -6.71
CA GLU A 31 15.42 23.60 -7.10
C GLU A 31 16.33 23.99 -5.92
N LYS A 32 15.75 24.23 -4.75
CA LYS A 32 16.44 24.76 -3.57
C LYS A 32 16.72 23.73 -2.48
N GLY A 33 16.11 22.58 -2.52
CA GLY A 33 16.25 21.48 -1.59
C GLY A 33 16.54 20.15 -2.30
N ILE A 34 15.78 19.13 -1.92
CA ILE A 34 15.76 17.80 -2.55
C ILE A 34 14.30 17.45 -2.82
N LEU A 35 14.01 16.92 -4.02
CA LEU A 35 12.78 16.22 -4.38
C LEU A 35 13.16 15.07 -5.29
N ASP A 36 13.19 13.85 -4.74
CA ASP A 36 13.76 12.69 -5.41
C ASP A 36 13.02 11.41 -4.99
N LYS A 37 13.34 10.31 -5.66
CA LYS A 37 12.81 8.98 -5.34
C LYS A 37 13.38 8.45 -4.05
N VAL A 38 12.55 7.74 -3.29
CA VAL A 38 12.92 6.92 -2.14
C VAL A 38 12.40 5.51 -2.33
N ASN A 39 13.25 4.51 -2.07
CA ASN A 39 12.84 3.11 -2.19
C ASN A 39 11.91 2.72 -1.06
N SER A 40 10.74 2.21 -1.42
CA SER A 40 9.79 1.63 -0.50
C SER A 40 10.24 0.25 -0.03
N VAL A 41 9.52 -0.29 0.95
CA VAL A 41 9.69 -1.67 1.40
C VAL A 41 9.10 -2.67 0.39
N PHE A 42 9.50 -3.93 0.51
CA PHE A 42 8.85 -5.04 -0.19
C PHE A 42 8.00 -5.86 0.81
N PRO A 43 6.73 -6.10 0.51
CA PRO A 43 5.98 -5.59 -0.64
C PRO A 43 5.67 -4.09 -0.54
N ALA A 44 5.60 -3.39 -1.68
CA ALA A 44 5.22 -1.99 -1.75
C ALA A 44 3.71 -1.83 -1.44
N ASP A 45 3.43 -1.63 -0.16
CA ASP A 45 2.06 -1.51 0.37
C ASP A 45 2.08 -0.56 1.56
N SER A 46 1.04 0.27 1.71
CA SER A 46 0.97 1.29 2.76
C SER A 46 1.11 0.69 4.16
N VAL A 47 0.65 -0.56 4.35
CA VAL A 47 0.68 -1.21 5.68
C VAL A 47 2.11 -1.37 6.20
N PRO A 48 3.04 -2.11 5.55
CA PRO A 48 4.41 -2.21 6.04
C PRO A 48 5.20 -0.90 5.88
N ALA A 49 4.92 -0.11 4.85
CA ALA A 49 5.71 1.06 4.53
C ALA A 49 5.56 2.20 5.56
N TRP A 50 4.34 2.53 5.99
CA TRP A 50 4.14 3.55 7.03
C TRP A 50 4.73 3.14 8.37
N LEU A 51 4.64 1.84 8.75
CA LEU A 51 5.29 1.36 9.96
C LEU A 51 6.81 1.49 9.87
N THR A 52 7.39 1.18 8.73
CA THR A 52 8.84 1.36 8.48
C THR A 52 9.24 2.84 8.60
N ILE A 53 8.47 3.75 8.02
CA ILE A 53 8.70 5.21 8.13
C ILE A 53 8.69 5.65 9.60
N TYR A 54 7.71 5.18 10.39
CA TYR A 54 7.59 5.60 11.79
C TYR A 54 8.69 5.05 12.69
N THR A 55 9.08 3.80 12.47
CA THR A 55 9.96 3.06 13.39
C THR A 55 11.43 2.96 12.94
N GLY A 56 11.70 3.12 11.64
CA GLY A 56 13.00 2.84 11.03
C GLY A 56 13.33 1.35 10.95
N LEU A 57 12.34 0.48 11.18
CA LEU A 57 12.49 -0.97 11.15
C LEU A 57 11.95 -1.54 9.83
N ASN A 58 12.64 -2.50 9.23
CA ASN A 58 12.12 -3.21 8.06
C ASN A 58 10.95 -4.14 8.42
N PRO A 59 10.16 -4.63 7.45
CA PRO A 59 8.99 -5.48 7.71
C PRO A 59 9.28 -6.78 8.47
N ALA A 60 10.46 -7.39 8.32
CA ALA A 60 10.85 -8.56 9.10
C ALA A 60 11.23 -8.22 10.56
N MET A 61 11.57 -6.96 10.83
CA MET A 61 11.85 -6.49 12.19
C MET A 61 10.59 -6.08 12.95
N HIS A 62 9.65 -5.35 12.32
CA HIS A 62 8.40 -4.95 12.99
C HIS A 62 7.28 -6.00 12.85
N GLY A 63 7.42 -6.98 11.94
CA GLY A 63 6.56 -8.15 11.81
C GLY A 63 5.18 -7.88 11.18
N ILE A 64 4.96 -6.72 10.57
CA ILE A 64 3.73 -6.38 9.83
C ILE A 64 4.08 -6.30 8.35
N ILE A 65 3.63 -7.28 7.59
CA ILE A 65 3.95 -7.42 6.17
C ILE A 65 2.70 -7.18 5.32
N ARG A 66 1.53 -7.53 5.86
CA ARG A 66 0.22 -7.48 5.18
C ARG A 66 -0.83 -6.88 6.10
N GLY A 67 -1.91 -6.37 5.51
CA GLY A 67 -3.05 -5.86 6.29
C GLY A 67 -3.59 -6.85 7.32
N LYS A 68 -3.60 -8.16 6.99
CA LYS A 68 -4.05 -9.18 7.93
C LYS A 68 -3.12 -9.39 9.14
N ASP A 69 -1.85 -9.08 9.00
CA ASP A 69 -0.89 -9.18 10.12
C ASP A 69 -1.14 -8.06 11.15
N TYR A 70 -1.79 -7.00 10.70
CA TYR A 70 -2.20 -5.88 11.52
C TYR A 70 -3.59 -6.09 12.12
N VAL A 71 -4.53 -6.64 11.34
CA VAL A 71 -5.93 -6.87 11.75
C VAL A 71 -6.28 -8.34 11.52
N GLU A 72 -6.23 -9.18 12.55
CA GLU A 72 -6.77 -10.55 12.46
C GLU A 72 -8.26 -10.59 12.74
N SER A 73 -8.76 -9.73 13.63
CA SER A 73 -10.19 -9.52 13.86
C SER A 73 -10.48 -8.09 14.27
N VAL A 74 -11.70 -7.61 14.00
CA VAL A 74 -12.16 -6.27 14.43
C VAL A 74 -12.16 -6.17 15.95
N ASP A 75 -12.47 -7.25 16.64
CA ASP A 75 -12.52 -7.31 18.10
C ASP A 75 -11.15 -7.22 18.77
N ASP A 76 -10.09 -7.61 18.05
CA ASP A 76 -8.70 -7.53 18.52
C ASP A 76 -7.99 -6.25 18.04
N PHE A 77 -8.65 -5.44 17.22
CA PHE A 77 -8.05 -4.26 16.61
C PHE A 77 -7.47 -3.30 17.65
N GLU A 78 -8.22 -2.96 18.69
CA GLU A 78 -7.76 -2.08 19.76
C GLU A 78 -6.59 -2.65 20.57
N LYS A 79 -6.54 -3.96 20.75
CA LYS A 79 -5.50 -4.64 21.53
C LYS A 79 -4.17 -4.79 20.78
N ARG A 80 -4.21 -4.89 19.45
CA ARG A 80 -3.02 -5.19 18.64
C ARG A 80 -2.28 -3.95 18.15
N ASN A 81 -2.99 -2.88 17.89
CA ASN A 81 -2.42 -1.74 17.19
C ASN A 81 -1.43 -0.93 18.04
N ASN A 82 -1.72 -0.73 19.31
CA ASN A 82 -0.83 0.00 20.21
C ASN A 82 0.48 -0.74 20.47
N TYR A 83 0.44 -2.07 20.48
CA TYR A 83 1.54 -2.88 20.97
C TYR A 83 2.85 -2.73 20.19
N LYS A 84 2.80 -2.38 18.90
CA LYS A 84 4.00 -2.37 18.05
C LYS A 84 4.51 -0.98 17.69
N LEU A 85 3.70 0.05 17.82
CA LEU A 85 4.06 1.42 17.45
C LEU A 85 4.30 2.30 18.67
N GLU A 86 3.48 2.17 19.72
CA GLU A 86 3.63 2.95 20.94
C GLU A 86 5.04 2.80 21.54
N GLY A 87 5.70 3.91 21.75
CA GLY A 87 7.05 3.96 22.27
C GLY A 87 8.16 3.75 21.25
N THR A 88 7.85 3.35 20.00
CA THR A 88 8.85 3.06 18.96
C THR A 88 8.88 4.08 17.84
N ALA A 89 7.81 4.81 17.59
CA ALA A 89 7.74 5.80 16.56
C ALA A 89 8.70 6.99 16.85
N PHE A 90 9.14 7.68 15.79
CA PHE A 90 10.08 8.81 15.95
C PHE A 90 9.51 9.91 16.85
N TRP A 91 8.21 10.16 16.84
CA TRP A 91 7.57 11.14 17.74
C TRP A 91 7.57 10.72 19.21
N ASP A 92 7.54 9.42 19.53
CA ASP A 92 7.68 8.93 20.90
C ASP A 92 9.10 9.19 21.43
N LYS A 93 10.12 8.95 20.56
CA LYS A 93 11.52 9.23 20.91
C LYS A 93 11.75 10.73 21.10
N LEU A 94 11.18 11.56 20.23
CA LEU A 94 11.24 13.02 20.36
C LEU A 94 10.52 13.50 21.62
N GLY A 95 9.36 12.92 21.96
CA GLY A 95 8.67 13.23 23.22
C GLY A 95 9.52 12.97 24.45
N ARG A 96 10.30 11.86 24.47
CA ARG A 96 11.29 11.58 25.51
C ARG A 96 12.47 12.56 25.54
N MET A 97 12.76 13.22 24.42
CA MET A 97 13.71 14.33 24.31
C MET A 97 13.08 15.70 24.62
N ASN A 98 11.90 15.69 25.25
CA ASN A 98 11.10 16.88 25.59
C ASN A 98 10.66 17.72 24.37
N GLN A 99 10.62 17.14 23.16
CA GLN A 99 10.11 17.80 21.98
C GLN A 99 8.58 17.66 21.90
N LYS A 100 7.87 18.79 21.72
CA LYS A 100 6.41 18.83 21.62
C LYS A 100 5.97 18.48 20.21
N CYS A 101 5.05 17.51 20.06
CA CYS A 101 4.64 16.94 18.79
C CYS A 101 3.15 17.19 18.50
N LEU A 102 2.83 17.51 17.24
CA LEU A 102 1.48 17.50 16.67
C LEU A 102 1.43 16.39 15.62
N ILE A 103 0.68 15.34 15.87
CA ILE A 103 0.61 14.14 15.02
C ILE A 103 -0.83 13.94 14.54
N LEU A 104 -1.07 14.16 13.25
CA LEU A 104 -2.41 14.08 12.68
C LEU A 104 -2.52 13.00 11.60
N ASN A 105 -3.55 12.16 11.75
CA ASN A 105 -3.94 11.12 10.82
C ASN A 105 -2.84 10.10 10.50
N PRO A 106 -1.99 9.67 11.46
CA PRO A 106 -0.98 8.66 11.18
C PRO A 106 -1.65 7.33 10.85
N TYR A 107 -1.37 6.79 9.65
CA TYR A 107 -1.95 5.53 9.18
C TYR A 107 -1.52 4.37 10.08
N LEU A 108 -2.45 3.47 10.44
CA LEU A 108 -2.23 2.33 11.35
C LEU A 108 -1.81 2.69 12.78
N ALA A 109 -1.80 3.95 13.16
CA ALA A 109 -1.49 4.38 14.53
C ALA A 109 -2.78 4.69 15.30
N TYR A 110 -3.66 3.68 15.40
CA TYR A 110 -4.96 3.73 16.06
C TYR A 110 -5.13 2.58 17.05
N PRO A 111 -5.71 2.81 18.24
CA PRO A 111 -6.08 4.11 18.80
C PRO A 111 -4.86 4.98 19.15
N SER A 112 -5.05 6.30 19.26
CA SER A 112 -3.99 7.23 19.69
C SER A 112 -3.52 6.89 21.10
N TRP A 113 -2.24 7.09 21.37
CA TRP A 113 -1.59 6.88 22.67
C TRP A 113 -0.97 8.16 23.22
N PRO A 114 -0.56 8.19 24.51
CA PRO A 114 0.08 9.34 25.09
C PRO A 114 1.35 9.77 24.36
N VAL A 115 1.38 11.04 23.92
CA VAL A 115 2.55 11.69 23.32
C VAL A 115 2.81 13.03 24.03
N ASN A 116 4.02 13.56 23.93
CA ASN A 116 4.27 14.95 24.37
C ASN A 116 3.67 15.91 23.34
N GLY A 117 2.39 16.25 23.51
CA GLY A 117 1.65 17.12 22.59
C GLY A 117 0.28 16.55 22.20
N ILE A 118 -0.07 16.58 20.91
CA ILE A 118 -1.36 16.13 20.39
C ILE A 118 -1.15 15.00 19.38
N MET A 119 -1.95 13.92 19.52
CA MET A 119 -2.07 12.86 18.54
C MET A 119 -3.53 12.59 18.25
N ILE A 120 -3.93 12.65 16.97
CA ILE A 120 -5.30 12.35 16.53
C ILE A 120 -5.23 11.37 15.38
N SER A 121 -5.89 10.22 15.54
CA SER A 121 -5.95 9.15 14.53
C SER A 121 -7.36 8.61 14.37
N GLY A 122 -7.65 8.11 13.18
CA GLY A 122 -8.83 7.32 12.87
C GLY A 122 -8.49 5.88 12.54
N PRO A 123 -9.46 4.96 12.60
CA PRO A 123 -9.25 3.57 12.23
C PRO A 123 -8.98 3.45 10.73
N SER A 124 -7.93 2.69 10.35
CA SER A 124 -7.50 2.60 8.95
C SER A 124 -8.36 1.68 8.09
N PHE A 125 -8.96 0.62 8.65
CA PHE A 125 -9.66 -0.41 7.89
C PHE A 125 -11.13 -0.61 8.25
N VAL A 126 -11.61 -0.01 9.34
CA VAL A 126 -12.97 -0.16 9.83
C VAL A 126 -13.60 1.20 10.06
N GLU A 127 -14.92 1.28 9.93
CA GLU A 127 -15.65 2.45 10.42
C GLU A 127 -15.58 2.48 11.94
N GLY A 128 -15.22 3.60 12.52
CA GLY A 128 -15.09 3.73 13.96
C GLY A 128 -14.95 5.17 14.41
N LYS A 129 -14.88 5.34 15.70
CA LYS A 129 -14.68 6.65 16.31
C LYS A 129 -13.20 7.04 16.18
N ILE A 130 -12.93 8.31 16.00
CA ILE A 130 -11.58 8.83 16.13
C ILE A 130 -11.05 8.63 17.54
N SER A 131 -9.75 8.46 17.64
CA SER A 131 -9.01 8.44 18.90
C SER A 131 -8.10 9.64 18.98
N LYS A 132 -7.94 10.21 20.18
CA LYS A 132 -7.16 11.42 20.40
C LYS A 132 -6.47 11.42 21.75
N HIS A 133 -5.29 11.99 21.75
CA HIS A 133 -4.55 12.32 22.96
C HIS A 133 -4.08 13.79 22.88
N PRO A 134 -4.32 14.65 23.91
CA PRO A 134 -5.21 14.43 25.06
C PRO A 134 -6.67 14.16 24.66
N VAL A 135 -7.42 13.44 25.50
CA VAL A 135 -8.80 13.00 25.20
C VAL A 135 -9.78 14.17 25.00
N ASP A 136 -9.54 15.29 25.66
CA ASP A 136 -10.32 16.51 25.60
C ASP A 136 -9.98 17.42 24.40
N THR A 137 -9.00 17.04 23.57
CA THR A 137 -8.65 17.81 22.36
C THR A 137 -9.89 18.01 21.49
N VAL A 138 -10.22 19.26 21.18
CA VAL A 138 -11.30 19.60 20.27
C VAL A 138 -10.85 19.38 18.84
N CYS A 139 -11.58 18.57 18.07
CA CYS A 139 -11.27 18.26 16.68
C CYS A 139 -12.54 17.97 15.86
N ASP A 140 -12.44 18.15 14.55
CA ASP A 140 -13.50 17.76 13.63
C ASP A 140 -13.45 16.23 13.39
N ASN A 141 -14.41 15.50 13.92
CA ASN A 141 -14.48 14.05 13.81
C ASN A 141 -14.65 13.54 12.39
N SER A 142 -15.11 14.36 11.43
CA SER A 142 -15.34 13.97 10.05
C SER A 142 -14.07 13.88 9.19
N VAL A 143 -12.94 14.35 9.72
CA VAL A 143 -11.69 14.55 8.98
C VAL A 143 -10.81 13.30 9.01
N TYR A 144 -10.90 12.53 10.10
CA TYR A 144 -10.03 11.40 10.37
C TYR A 144 -10.70 10.08 10.00
N GLY A 145 -9.91 9.16 9.56
CA GLY A 145 -10.37 7.82 9.29
C GLY A 145 -9.81 7.27 7.99
N GLY A 146 -9.87 5.98 7.95
CA GLY A 146 -9.24 5.20 6.93
C GLY A 146 -9.97 5.17 5.61
N TYR A 147 -9.62 4.18 4.87
CA TYR A 147 -10.08 3.88 3.53
C TYR A 147 -11.62 3.80 3.48
N LYS A 148 -12.25 4.82 2.94
CA LYS A 148 -13.67 4.74 2.55
C LYS A 148 -13.73 4.05 1.20
N ALA A 149 -14.19 2.81 1.17
CA ALA A 149 -14.38 2.08 -0.06
C ALA A 149 -15.26 2.89 -1.01
N ILE A 150 -14.79 3.12 -2.23
CA ILE A 150 -15.61 3.74 -3.28
C ILE A 150 -16.69 2.73 -3.65
N GLY A 151 -17.93 3.15 -3.54
CA GLY A 151 -19.10 2.35 -3.82
C GLY A 151 -19.23 1.96 -5.29
N ARG A 152 -20.23 2.47 -5.96
CA ARG A 152 -20.51 2.16 -7.37
C ARG A 152 -19.66 3.01 -8.30
N VAL A 153 -19.29 2.46 -9.45
CA VAL A 153 -18.62 3.21 -10.54
C VAL A 153 -19.44 4.41 -10.99
N SER A 154 -20.79 4.34 -10.92
CA SER A 154 -21.68 5.45 -11.22
C SER A 154 -21.58 6.64 -10.25
N GLU A 155 -21.00 6.41 -9.06
CA GLU A 155 -20.82 7.45 -8.02
C GLU A 155 -19.35 7.94 -7.98
N LEU A 156 -18.52 7.50 -8.92
CA LEU A 156 -17.08 7.75 -8.90
C LEU A 156 -16.75 9.24 -8.88
N GLN A 157 -17.41 10.04 -9.71
CA GLN A 157 -17.17 11.48 -9.80
C GLN A 157 -17.46 12.18 -8.45
N ALA A 158 -18.63 11.89 -7.84
CA ALA A 158 -19.00 12.47 -6.54
C ALA A 158 -18.04 12.01 -5.43
N ASN A 159 -17.63 10.74 -5.45
CA ASN A 159 -16.69 10.19 -4.47
C ASN A 159 -15.30 10.82 -4.61
N MET A 160 -14.84 11.11 -5.82
CA MET A 160 -13.57 11.79 -6.05
C MET A 160 -13.63 13.27 -5.63
N ALA A 161 -14.73 13.96 -5.89
CA ALA A 161 -14.93 15.33 -5.40
C ALA A 161 -14.91 15.39 -3.86
N ASN A 162 -15.55 14.41 -3.19
CA ASN A 162 -15.48 14.30 -1.74
C ASN A 162 -14.04 14.03 -1.26
N ALA A 163 -13.27 13.21 -2.01
CA ALA A 163 -11.88 12.94 -1.69
C ALA A 163 -11.01 14.21 -1.77
N LEU A 164 -11.19 15.07 -2.77
CA LEU A 164 -10.51 16.37 -2.82
C LEU A 164 -10.87 17.24 -1.60
N ASN A 165 -12.14 17.26 -1.22
CA ASN A 165 -12.59 18.02 -0.05
C ASN A 165 -12.00 17.44 1.27
N ASP A 166 -11.69 16.15 1.36
CA ASP A 166 -11.02 15.56 2.51
C ASP A 166 -9.60 16.10 2.70
N ILE A 167 -8.86 16.43 1.62
CA ILE A 167 -7.57 17.13 1.69
C ILE A 167 -7.73 18.48 2.38
N GLU A 168 -8.72 19.27 1.93
CA GLU A 168 -9.00 20.59 2.46
C GLU A 168 -9.42 20.57 3.94
N LYS A 169 -10.25 19.62 4.31
CA LYS A 169 -10.70 19.47 5.70
C LYS A 169 -9.54 19.11 6.62
N LEU A 170 -8.74 18.13 6.25
CA LEU A 170 -7.59 17.70 7.04
C LEU A 170 -6.55 18.84 7.18
N TRP A 171 -6.31 19.57 6.08
CA TRP A 171 -5.41 20.73 6.14
C TRP A 171 -5.92 21.82 7.08
N ARG A 172 -7.21 22.20 7.00
CA ARG A 172 -7.80 23.19 7.90
C ARG A 172 -7.69 22.79 9.37
N GLU A 173 -7.91 21.52 9.65
CA GLU A 173 -7.77 20.99 11.00
C GLU A 173 -6.31 21.03 11.48
N PHE A 174 -5.37 20.58 10.63
CA PHE A 174 -3.94 20.69 10.90
C PHE A 174 -3.54 22.14 11.19
N TYR A 175 -3.91 23.06 10.33
CA TYR A 175 -3.53 24.46 10.44
C TYR A 175 -4.15 25.14 11.69
N ARG A 176 -5.38 24.77 12.04
CA ARG A 176 -6.04 25.23 13.25
C ARG A 176 -5.28 24.78 14.50
N LEU A 177 -4.95 23.50 14.62
CA LEU A 177 -4.22 22.96 15.76
C LEU A 177 -2.78 23.47 15.81
N PHE A 178 -2.13 23.57 14.68
CA PHE A 178 -0.78 24.11 14.56
C PHE A 178 -0.66 25.54 15.08
N ASN A 179 -1.69 26.39 14.87
CA ASN A 179 -1.68 27.79 15.34
C ASN A 179 -2.10 27.93 16.80
N GLN A 180 -2.54 26.89 17.48
CA GLN A 180 -2.97 26.97 18.90
C GLN A 180 -1.79 26.88 19.87
N ASP A 181 -0.67 26.29 19.44
CA ASP A 181 0.47 26.04 20.33
C ASP A 181 1.79 26.02 19.54
N SER A 182 2.90 25.95 20.26
CA SER A 182 4.24 25.81 19.66
C SER A 182 4.67 24.34 19.65
N TYR A 183 4.79 23.76 18.46
CA TYR A 183 5.26 22.39 18.27
C TYR A 183 6.68 22.39 17.68
N ASN A 184 7.52 21.49 18.17
CA ASN A 184 8.83 21.21 17.61
C ASN A 184 8.74 20.31 16.39
N LEU A 185 7.81 19.33 16.42
CA LEU A 185 7.48 18.45 15.30
C LEU A 185 5.99 18.59 14.96
N SER A 186 5.67 18.76 13.68
CA SER A 186 4.30 18.68 13.18
C SER A 186 4.23 17.69 12.02
N PHE A 187 3.43 16.64 12.17
CA PHE A 187 3.20 15.58 11.18
C PHE A 187 1.74 15.55 10.77
N VAL A 188 1.50 15.51 9.47
CA VAL A 188 0.16 15.25 8.89
C VAL A 188 0.26 14.29 7.71
N LEU A 189 -0.66 13.32 7.63
CA LEU A 189 -0.68 12.34 6.56
C LEU A 189 -1.95 12.44 5.71
N PHE A 190 -1.76 12.67 4.42
CA PHE A 190 -2.81 12.67 3.39
C PHE A 190 -2.84 11.32 2.67
N THR A 191 -3.87 10.51 2.92
CA THR A 191 -4.08 9.20 2.24
C THR A 191 -4.95 9.32 0.98
N THR A 192 -5.36 10.53 0.64
CA THR A 192 -6.40 10.77 -0.36
C THR A 192 -5.89 10.62 -1.79
N LEU A 193 -4.62 10.99 -2.05
CA LEU A 193 -4.04 10.91 -3.39
C LEU A 193 -4.00 9.46 -3.88
N ASP A 194 -3.53 8.52 -3.04
CA ASP A 194 -3.54 7.09 -3.34
C ASP A 194 -4.93 6.61 -3.76
N ARG A 195 -5.95 6.96 -2.95
CA ARG A 195 -7.34 6.59 -3.23
C ARG A 195 -7.85 7.14 -4.56
N ILE A 196 -7.56 8.42 -4.88
CA ILE A 196 -7.92 9.01 -6.16
C ILE A 196 -7.26 8.24 -7.30
N GLN A 197 -5.97 8.00 -7.22
CA GLN A 197 -5.19 7.31 -8.24
C GLN A 197 -5.69 5.89 -8.51
N HIS A 198 -6.05 5.14 -7.48
CA HIS A 198 -6.59 3.79 -7.64
C HIS A 198 -7.80 3.70 -8.58
N TYR A 199 -8.69 4.71 -8.54
CA TYR A 199 -9.96 4.65 -9.24
C TYR A 199 -10.01 5.48 -10.52
N THR A 200 -9.10 6.46 -10.66
CA THR A 200 -9.12 7.39 -11.81
C THR A 200 -8.00 7.12 -12.82
N TRP A 201 -7.07 6.21 -12.54
CA TRP A 201 -5.89 5.99 -13.38
C TRP A 201 -6.21 5.77 -14.87
N ARG A 202 -7.14 4.89 -15.20
CA ARG A 202 -7.54 4.61 -16.59
C ARG A 202 -8.19 5.76 -17.33
N PHE A 203 -8.56 6.82 -16.65
CA PHE A 203 -9.05 8.06 -17.26
C PHE A 203 -7.93 9.07 -17.44
N TYR A 204 -6.86 8.90 -16.67
CA TYR A 204 -5.68 9.74 -16.65
C TYR A 204 -4.60 9.27 -17.63
N ASP A 205 -4.26 8.00 -17.63
CA ASP A 205 -3.20 7.41 -18.43
C ASP A 205 -3.73 6.88 -19.75
N LYS A 206 -3.37 7.56 -20.84
CA LYS A 206 -3.78 7.19 -22.21
C LYS A 206 -3.25 5.83 -22.67
N ASN A 207 -2.21 5.30 -22.00
CA ASN A 207 -1.65 3.99 -22.30
C ASN A 207 -2.35 2.85 -21.51
N ASP A 208 -3.31 3.17 -20.63
CA ASP A 208 -4.06 2.14 -19.92
C ASP A 208 -4.87 1.28 -20.91
N PRO A 209 -4.83 -0.07 -20.84
CA PRO A 209 -5.54 -0.96 -21.75
C PRO A 209 -7.06 -0.74 -21.81
N LEU A 210 -7.64 -0.17 -20.76
CA LEU A 210 -9.05 0.20 -20.67
C LEU A 210 -9.24 1.72 -20.59
N PHE A 211 -8.34 2.48 -21.22
CA PHE A 211 -8.44 3.93 -21.25
C PHE A 211 -9.82 4.37 -21.74
N ARG A 212 -10.36 5.34 -21.06
CA ARG A 212 -11.60 6.00 -21.45
C ARG A 212 -11.46 7.49 -21.22
N GLU A 213 -11.65 8.25 -22.26
CA GLU A 213 -11.66 9.70 -22.16
C GLU A 213 -12.81 10.18 -21.27
N ASP A 214 -12.45 10.95 -20.23
CA ASP A 214 -13.37 11.60 -19.32
C ASP A 214 -12.64 12.79 -18.70
N LEU A 215 -12.96 13.99 -19.16
CA LEU A 215 -12.27 15.21 -18.76
C LEU A 215 -12.38 15.52 -17.27
N VAL A 216 -13.46 15.10 -16.62
CA VAL A 216 -13.68 15.33 -15.19
C VAL A 216 -12.86 14.33 -14.37
N LEU A 217 -12.96 13.04 -14.70
CA LEU A 217 -12.26 12.01 -13.95
C LEU A 217 -10.74 12.06 -14.13
N SER A 218 -10.24 12.46 -15.30
CA SER A 218 -8.81 12.64 -15.57
C SER A 218 -8.19 13.82 -14.82
N ALA A 219 -9.00 14.81 -14.44
CA ALA A 219 -8.54 16.01 -13.75
C ALA A 219 -8.27 15.78 -12.24
N PHE A 220 -8.81 14.72 -11.62
CA PHE A 220 -8.72 14.55 -10.16
C PHE A 220 -7.30 14.36 -9.64
N ILE A 221 -6.41 13.66 -10.37
CA ILE A 221 -5.00 13.50 -9.98
C ILE A 221 -4.26 14.85 -9.98
N PRO A 222 -4.23 15.62 -11.09
CA PRO A 222 -3.59 16.92 -11.09
C PRO A 222 -4.23 17.93 -10.13
N GLU A 223 -5.54 17.89 -9.91
CA GLU A 223 -6.19 18.78 -8.93
C GLU A 223 -5.80 18.43 -7.49
N ALA A 224 -5.68 17.14 -7.14
CA ALA A 224 -5.17 16.72 -5.83
C ALA A 224 -3.73 17.21 -5.62
N LEU A 225 -2.86 17.11 -6.63
CA LEU A 225 -1.47 17.61 -6.56
C LEU A 225 -1.42 19.12 -6.39
N LYS A 226 -2.25 19.89 -7.11
CA LYS A 226 -2.34 21.35 -6.96
C LYS A 226 -2.78 21.76 -5.56
N LEU A 227 -3.78 21.06 -4.99
CA LEU A 227 -4.23 21.30 -3.62
C LEU A 227 -3.11 21.04 -2.62
N LEU A 228 -2.41 19.91 -2.73
CA LEU A 228 -1.28 19.58 -1.86
C LEU A 228 -0.14 20.58 -2.03
N ASP A 229 0.20 20.98 -3.25
CA ASP A 229 1.22 22.01 -3.52
C ASP A 229 0.87 23.34 -2.87
N LEU A 230 -0.39 23.76 -2.97
CA LEU A 230 -0.87 25.00 -2.35
C LEU A 230 -0.71 24.93 -0.83
N ARG A 231 -1.06 23.81 -0.19
CA ARG A 231 -0.95 23.64 1.26
C ARG A 231 0.50 23.58 1.74
N ILE A 232 1.37 22.95 0.95
CA ILE A 232 2.83 23.00 1.17
C ILE A 232 3.33 24.45 1.10
N GLY A 233 2.89 25.25 0.14
CA GLY A 233 3.24 26.64 -0.01
C GLY A 233 2.81 27.52 1.19
N GLU A 234 1.59 27.30 1.69
CA GLU A 234 1.12 27.96 2.90
C GLU A 234 2.03 27.67 4.12
N LEU A 235 2.44 26.41 4.29
CA LEU A 235 3.35 26.02 5.35
C LEU A 235 4.74 26.63 5.16
N MET A 236 5.29 26.57 3.94
CA MET A 236 6.58 27.19 3.62
C MET A 236 6.61 28.70 3.91
N SER A 237 5.48 29.39 3.76
CA SER A 237 5.38 30.81 4.07
C SER A 237 5.50 31.14 5.57
N LYS A 238 5.32 30.14 6.44
CA LYS A 238 5.43 30.25 7.91
C LYS A 238 6.76 29.75 8.47
N MET A 239 7.63 29.22 7.62
CA MET A 239 8.93 28.70 8.02
C MET A 239 9.90 29.84 8.31
N LYS A 240 10.67 29.66 9.39
CA LYS A 240 11.85 30.46 9.70
C LYS A 240 13.10 29.81 9.10
N SER A 241 14.23 30.51 9.19
CA SER A 241 15.50 30.03 8.62
C SER A 241 15.93 28.64 9.15
N GLU A 242 15.73 28.45 10.46
CA GLU A 242 16.08 27.22 11.16
C GLU A 242 15.06 26.07 11.04
N ASP A 243 13.96 26.26 10.31
CA ASP A 243 12.91 25.26 10.18
C ASP A 243 13.15 24.32 9.00
N HIS A 244 12.71 23.09 9.13
CA HIS A 244 12.81 22.05 8.10
C HIS A 244 11.44 21.57 7.64
N LEU A 245 11.26 21.40 6.33
CA LEU A 245 10.11 20.74 5.72
C LEU A 245 10.56 19.41 5.11
N VAL A 246 9.87 18.35 5.45
CA VAL A 246 10.10 17.01 4.92
C VAL A 246 8.81 16.48 4.29
N ILE A 247 8.90 16.00 3.07
CA ILE A 247 7.81 15.31 2.38
C ILE A 247 8.20 13.85 2.27
N ILE A 248 7.26 12.95 2.56
CA ILE A 248 7.50 11.51 2.46
C ILE A 248 6.30 10.80 1.89
N SER A 249 6.54 9.92 0.92
CA SER A 249 5.57 8.93 0.46
C SER A 249 6.04 7.53 0.80
N ASP A 250 5.10 6.71 1.17
CA ASP A 250 5.30 5.32 1.54
C ASP A 250 5.60 4.41 0.34
N HIS A 251 5.07 4.72 -0.83
CA HIS A 251 5.32 4.04 -2.09
C HIS A 251 5.02 4.94 -3.29
N GLY A 252 5.45 4.51 -4.47
CA GLY A 252 5.06 5.12 -5.73
C GLY A 252 3.74 4.58 -6.26
N PHE A 253 3.31 5.13 -7.40
CA PHE A 253 2.04 4.80 -7.99
C PHE A 253 2.14 4.68 -9.52
N GLY A 254 1.28 3.83 -10.12
CA GLY A 254 1.26 3.61 -11.56
C GLY A 254 0.06 2.78 -12.01
N PRO A 255 0.04 2.35 -13.29
CA PRO A 255 -1.03 1.51 -13.79
C PRO A 255 -1.03 0.15 -13.07
N ARG A 256 -2.17 -0.28 -12.58
CA ARG A 256 -2.32 -1.64 -12.05
C ARG A 256 -2.14 -2.65 -13.19
N PRO A 257 -1.44 -3.77 -12.99
CA PRO A 257 -1.28 -4.79 -14.02
C PRO A 257 -2.62 -5.25 -14.61
N TYR A 258 -2.73 -5.21 -15.93
CA TYR A 258 -3.89 -5.73 -16.66
C TYR A 258 -3.72 -7.20 -17.03
N LYS A 259 -2.51 -7.61 -17.44
CA LYS A 259 -2.15 -8.99 -17.69
C LYS A 259 -1.85 -9.71 -16.39
N LEU A 260 -2.44 -10.88 -16.18
CA LEU A 260 -2.31 -11.65 -14.94
C LEU A 260 -1.79 -13.05 -15.23
N ILE A 261 -0.79 -13.48 -14.46
CA ILE A 261 -0.17 -14.81 -14.59
C ILE A 261 -0.74 -15.72 -13.49
N ASN A 262 -1.30 -16.86 -13.90
CA ASN A 262 -1.80 -17.91 -13.01
C ASN A 262 -0.68 -18.86 -12.61
N PHE A 263 0.09 -18.51 -11.60
CA PHE A 263 1.19 -19.35 -11.15
C PHE A 263 0.74 -20.70 -10.54
N ASN A 264 -0.38 -20.76 -9.82
CA ASN A 264 -0.88 -22.04 -9.31
C ASN A 264 -1.19 -23.02 -10.44
N GLU A 265 -1.77 -22.54 -11.55
CA GLU A 265 -2.01 -23.38 -12.73
C GLU A 265 -0.71 -23.78 -13.43
N LEU A 266 0.26 -22.86 -13.53
CA LEU A 266 1.59 -23.14 -14.07
C LEU A 266 2.30 -24.23 -13.26
N LEU A 267 2.32 -24.12 -11.94
CA LEU A 267 2.91 -25.11 -11.03
C LEU A 267 2.20 -26.45 -11.14
N ARG A 268 0.87 -26.46 -11.25
CA ARG A 268 0.09 -27.69 -11.40
C ARG A 268 0.42 -28.43 -12.70
N GLN A 269 0.51 -27.70 -13.83
CA GLN A 269 0.84 -28.29 -15.14
C GLN A 269 2.24 -28.92 -15.15
N HIS A 270 3.17 -28.36 -14.37
CA HIS A 270 4.55 -28.88 -14.26
C HIS A 270 4.78 -29.82 -13.07
N GLY A 271 3.69 -30.23 -12.36
CA GLY A 271 3.74 -31.22 -11.28
C GLY A 271 4.30 -30.73 -9.94
N LEU A 272 4.60 -29.42 -9.81
CA LEU A 272 5.04 -28.82 -8.55
C LEU A 272 3.89 -28.59 -7.56
N LEU A 273 2.66 -28.43 -8.05
CA LEU A 273 1.46 -28.28 -7.26
C LEU A 273 0.54 -29.49 -7.46
N LYS A 274 0.12 -30.10 -6.36
CA LYS A 274 -0.83 -31.24 -6.31
C LYS A 274 -2.17 -30.78 -5.75
N ILE A 275 -3.23 -31.43 -6.19
CA ILE A 275 -4.61 -31.20 -5.76
C ILE A 275 -5.04 -32.33 -4.84
N LYS A 276 -5.82 -32.01 -3.81
CA LYS A 276 -6.36 -32.97 -2.87
C LYS A 276 -7.18 -34.04 -3.59
N GLU A 277 -6.97 -35.29 -3.21
CA GLU A 277 -7.73 -36.43 -3.70
C GLU A 277 -9.22 -36.33 -3.35
N GLY A 278 -10.08 -36.93 -4.20
CA GLY A 278 -11.53 -36.98 -3.96
C GLY A 278 -12.35 -35.79 -4.44
N GLN A 279 -11.74 -34.79 -5.06
CA GLN A 279 -12.47 -33.72 -5.77
C GLN A 279 -12.37 -34.02 -7.28
N SER A 280 -13.50 -34.30 -7.94
CA SER A 280 -13.48 -34.54 -9.39
C SER A 280 -13.02 -33.26 -10.10
N ASN A 281 -12.00 -33.38 -10.94
CA ASN A 281 -11.47 -32.27 -11.75
C ASN A 281 -12.59 -31.58 -12.56
N LEU A 282 -13.64 -32.28 -12.93
CA LEU A 282 -14.76 -31.76 -13.71
C LEU A 282 -15.67 -30.83 -12.90
N ASP A 283 -15.99 -31.17 -11.65
CA ASP A 283 -16.84 -30.32 -10.80
C ASP A 283 -16.15 -28.99 -10.42
N VAL A 284 -14.85 -29.05 -10.18
CA VAL A 284 -14.07 -27.86 -9.85
C VAL A 284 -13.91 -26.98 -11.08
N GLN A 285 -13.56 -27.55 -12.22
CA GLN A 285 -13.47 -26.84 -13.49
C GLN A 285 -14.81 -26.21 -13.87
N PHE A 286 -15.91 -26.92 -13.69
CA PHE A 286 -17.24 -26.40 -13.99
C PHE A 286 -17.62 -25.25 -13.09
N LYS A 287 -17.44 -25.37 -11.77
CA LYS A 287 -17.71 -24.30 -10.80
C LYS A 287 -16.86 -23.06 -11.06
N GLN A 288 -15.58 -23.24 -11.40
CA GLN A 288 -14.67 -22.15 -11.69
C GLN A 288 -14.99 -21.47 -13.03
N LYS A 289 -15.36 -22.25 -14.05
CA LYS A 289 -15.80 -21.74 -15.34
C LYS A 289 -17.12 -20.95 -15.22
N LEU A 290 -18.06 -21.47 -14.43
CA LEU A 290 -19.32 -20.78 -14.11
C LEU A 290 -19.06 -19.46 -13.36
N ARG A 291 -18.18 -19.47 -12.38
CA ARG A 291 -17.76 -18.26 -11.66
C ARG A 291 -17.18 -17.20 -12.60
N ASN A 292 -16.24 -17.60 -13.47
CA ASN A 292 -15.57 -16.66 -14.39
C ASN A 292 -16.55 -16.10 -15.43
N ILE A 293 -17.48 -16.91 -15.91
CA ILE A 293 -18.56 -16.46 -16.80
C ILE A 293 -19.48 -15.49 -16.04
N SER A 294 -19.90 -15.84 -14.82
CA SER A 294 -20.77 -14.98 -14.00
C SER A 294 -20.13 -13.65 -13.71
N VAL A 295 -18.85 -13.62 -13.33
CA VAL A 295 -18.11 -12.36 -13.09
C VAL A 295 -18.02 -11.52 -14.37
N LYS A 296 -17.73 -12.13 -15.53
CA LYS A 296 -17.70 -11.43 -16.84
C LYS A 296 -19.07 -10.87 -17.22
N VAL A 297 -20.12 -11.63 -17.05
CA VAL A 297 -21.50 -11.22 -17.37
C VAL A 297 -21.96 -10.10 -16.43
N LEU A 298 -21.76 -10.26 -15.12
CA LEU A 298 -22.13 -9.26 -14.13
C LEU A 298 -21.34 -7.96 -14.29
N SER A 299 -20.07 -8.05 -14.72
CA SER A 299 -19.27 -6.86 -15.00
C SER A 299 -19.77 -6.12 -16.25
N LYS A 300 -20.12 -6.85 -17.31
CA LYS A 300 -20.74 -6.28 -18.54
C LYS A 300 -22.11 -5.62 -18.25
N LEU A 301 -22.88 -6.20 -17.37
CA LEU A 301 -24.20 -5.68 -16.96
C LEU A 301 -24.10 -4.54 -15.93
N LYS A 302 -22.88 -4.15 -15.50
CA LYS A 302 -22.64 -3.10 -14.49
C LYS A 302 -23.30 -3.36 -13.12
N VAL A 303 -23.73 -4.60 -12.84
CA VAL A 303 -24.36 -5.02 -11.56
C VAL A 303 -23.42 -5.79 -10.65
N LEU A 304 -22.16 -5.99 -11.05
CA LEU A 304 -21.16 -6.75 -10.30
C LEU A 304 -21.00 -6.22 -8.87
N ASP A 305 -20.98 -4.89 -8.70
CA ASP A 305 -20.80 -4.25 -7.40
C ASP A 305 -21.98 -4.50 -6.46
N THR A 306 -23.20 -4.49 -6.99
CA THR A 306 -24.42 -4.75 -6.23
C THR A 306 -24.47 -6.21 -5.77
N VAL A 307 -24.16 -7.13 -6.69
CA VAL A 307 -24.11 -8.56 -6.39
C VAL A 307 -22.97 -8.88 -5.42
N ALA A 308 -21.79 -8.28 -5.60
CA ALA A 308 -20.67 -8.45 -4.68
C ALA A 308 -20.96 -7.95 -3.26
N LEU A 309 -21.68 -6.83 -3.12
CA LEU A 309 -22.12 -6.31 -1.82
C LEU A 309 -23.10 -7.27 -1.11
N VAL A 310 -24.04 -7.85 -1.85
CA VAL A 310 -24.99 -8.83 -1.30
C VAL A 310 -24.26 -10.12 -0.90
N LEU A 311 -23.34 -10.58 -1.73
CA LEU A 311 -22.59 -11.83 -1.51
C LEU A 311 -21.53 -11.71 -0.41
N ARG A 312 -20.95 -10.52 -0.17
CA ARG A 312 -20.03 -10.27 0.96
C ARG A 312 -20.67 -10.54 2.33
N LYS A 313 -21.99 -10.41 2.43
CA LYS A 313 -22.73 -10.70 3.67
C LYS A 313 -22.92 -12.21 3.92
N THR A 314 -22.59 -13.08 2.98
CA THR A 314 -22.71 -14.52 3.12
C THR A 314 -21.36 -15.18 3.41
N LYS A 315 -21.23 -15.87 4.55
CA LYS A 315 -20.05 -16.67 4.93
C LYS A 315 -19.65 -17.71 3.86
N TYR A 316 -20.57 -18.09 3.01
CA TYR A 316 -20.35 -19.05 1.91
C TYR A 316 -19.40 -18.51 0.82
N PHE A 317 -19.48 -17.22 0.50
CA PHE A 317 -18.73 -16.65 -0.62
C PHE A 317 -17.23 -16.48 -0.32
N SER A 318 -16.86 -16.25 0.95
CA SER A 318 -15.46 -16.12 1.36
C SER A 318 -14.69 -17.44 1.20
N LYS A 319 -15.37 -18.56 1.41
CA LYS A 319 -14.78 -19.91 1.34
C LYS A 319 -14.48 -20.36 -0.11
N TYR A 320 -15.25 -19.89 -1.10
CA TYR A 320 -15.08 -20.26 -2.52
C TYR A 320 -14.26 -19.24 -3.33
N LYS A 321 -13.80 -18.15 -2.70
CA LYS A 321 -13.05 -17.10 -3.37
C LYS A 321 -11.58 -17.47 -3.60
N LYS A 322 -11.06 -18.44 -2.88
CA LYS A 322 -9.65 -18.85 -2.91
C LYS A 322 -9.55 -20.28 -3.44
N SER A 323 -8.57 -20.54 -4.29
CA SER A 323 -8.24 -21.90 -4.76
C SER A 323 -7.46 -22.71 -3.70
N ASP A 324 -7.00 -22.05 -2.67
CA ASP A 324 -6.16 -22.58 -1.58
C ASP A 324 -6.71 -23.85 -0.90
N PHE A 325 -8.05 -23.98 -0.83
CA PHE A 325 -8.71 -25.15 -0.25
C PHE A 325 -8.55 -26.43 -1.09
N LEU A 326 -8.25 -26.30 -2.40
CA LEU A 326 -8.04 -27.41 -3.33
C LEU A 326 -6.62 -27.93 -3.31
N ILE A 327 -5.66 -27.14 -2.85
CA ILE A 327 -4.25 -27.45 -2.90
C ILE A 327 -3.89 -28.46 -1.82
N ASP A 328 -3.22 -29.55 -2.20
CA ASP A 328 -2.56 -30.47 -1.29
C ASP A 328 -1.21 -29.87 -0.87
N LYS A 329 -1.24 -29.10 0.22
CA LYS A 329 -0.05 -28.41 0.76
C LYS A 329 1.00 -29.37 1.32
N ILE A 330 0.62 -30.60 1.65
CA ILE A 330 1.55 -31.61 2.18
C ILE A 330 2.39 -32.19 1.04
N ASN A 331 1.74 -32.53 -0.06
CA ASN A 331 2.37 -33.27 -1.14
C ASN A 331 2.77 -32.41 -2.34
N SER A 332 2.45 -31.10 -2.35
CA SER A 332 2.99 -30.14 -3.33
C SER A 332 4.45 -29.83 -3.02
N ASP A 333 5.23 -29.52 -4.05
CA ASP A 333 6.58 -28.97 -3.87
C ASP A 333 6.51 -27.50 -3.46
N CYS A 334 5.67 -26.72 -4.17
CA CYS A 334 5.38 -25.33 -3.80
C CYS A 334 4.01 -24.87 -4.34
N TYR A 335 3.52 -23.78 -3.78
CA TYR A 335 2.27 -23.11 -4.15
C TYR A 335 2.32 -21.62 -3.82
N ILE A 336 1.48 -20.82 -4.48
CA ILE A 336 1.41 -19.36 -4.23
C ILE A 336 0.81 -19.05 -2.86
N ASP A 337 1.36 -18.07 -2.16
CA ASP A 337 0.70 -17.46 -1.00
C ASP A 337 -0.35 -16.45 -1.49
N GLU A 338 -1.61 -16.89 -1.53
CA GLU A 338 -2.74 -16.05 -1.98
C GLU A 338 -2.96 -14.80 -1.12
N ASN A 339 -2.41 -14.75 0.09
CA ASN A 339 -2.52 -13.58 0.97
C ASN A 339 -1.42 -12.57 0.71
N PHE A 340 -0.29 -13.01 0.17
CA PHE A 340 0.83 -12.14 -0.22
C PHE A 340 0.68 -11.61 -1.64
N CYS A 341 -0.02 -12.37 -2.47
CA CYS A 341 -0.28 -12.02 -3.86
C CYS A 341 -1.59 -11.24 -4.01
N GLY A 342 -1.74 -10.65 -5.11
CA GLY A 342 -2.94 -9.94 -5.55
C GLY A 342 -2.66 -9.44 -6.95
N LYS A 343 -3.52 -8.72 -7.59
CA LYS A 343 -3.29 -8.17 -8.93
C LYS A 343 -2.19 -7.09 -8.92
N LYS A 344 -1.06 -7.40 -8.31
CA LYS A 344 0.14 -6.59 -8.12
C LYS A 344 1.33 -7.28 -8.81
N PRO A 345 2.40 -6.58 -9.16
CA PRO A 345 3.55 -7.17 -9.85
C PRO A 345 4.50 -7.94 -8.93
N TYR A 346 4.03 -8.43 -7.82
CA TYR A 346 4.83 -9.25 -6.91
C TYR A 346 4.03 -10.42 -6.36
N CYS A 347 4.72 -11.47 -6.01
CA CYS A 347 4.14 -12.64 -5.36
C CYS A 347 5.14 -13.34 -4.44
N GLY A 348 4.62 -14.31 -3.71
CA GLY A 348 5.41 -15.24 -2.93
C GLY A 348 4.91 -16.66 -3.09
N PHE A 349 5.81 -17.61 -2.96
CA PHE A 349 5.52 -19.03 -2.96
C PHE A 349 5.89 -19.61 -1.59
N ASN A 350 5.01 -20.45 -1.08
CA ASN A 350 5.30 -21.29 0.07
C ASN A 350 5.72 -22.67 -0.42
N PHE A 351 6.70 -23.26 0.23
CA PHE A 351 6.99 -24.68 0.05
C PHE A 351 5.86 -25.53 0.62
N GLY A 352 5.62 -26.68 0.00
CA GLY A 352 4.82 -27.72 0.61
C GLY A 352 5.49 -28.27 1.88
N GLU A 353 4.70 -28.86 2.77
CA GLU A 353 5.20 -29.25 4.11
C GLU A 353 6.42 -30.20 4.05
N LYS A 354 6.47 -31.10 3.09
CA LYS A 354 7.62 -32.02 2.89
C LYS A 354 8.90 -31.25 2.55
N ILE A 355 8.82 -30.31 1.62
CA ILE A 355 9.97 -29.51 1.18
C ILE A 355 10.37 -28.50 2.27
N LYS A 356 9.38 -27.89 2.94
CA LYS A 356 9.62 -26.94 4.03
C LYS A 356 10.36 -27.56 5.21
N ASN A 357 10.03 -28.80 5.54
CA ASN A 357 10.67 -29.58 6.61
C ASN A 357 11.87 -30.41 6.12
N GLY A 358 12.19 -30.36 4.83
CA GLY A 358 13.31 -31.05 4.22
C GLY A 358 14.64 -30.29 4.33
N THR A 359 15.60 -30.70 3.54
CA THR A 359 16.94 -30.07 3.51
C THR A 359 16.96 -28.77 2.71
N LYS A 360 17.99 -27.94 2.92
CA LYS A 360 18.20 -26.74 2.10
C LYS A 360 18.45 -27.06 0.63
N GLU A 361 19.07 -28.21 0.36
CA GLU A 361 19.30 -28.72 -1.00
C GLU A 361 17.99 -29.03 -1.71
N GLU A 362 17.03 -29.66 -1.02
CA GLU A 362 15.69 -29.93 -1.58
C GLU A 362 14.95 -28.61 -1.86
N GLN A 363 15.01 -27.65 -0.97
CA GLN A 363 14.44 -26.32 -1.16
C GLN A 363 15.08 -25.60 -2.36
N LEU A 364 16.39 -25.67 -2.51
CA LEU A 364 17.12 -25.09 -3.65
C LEU A 364 16.73 -25.77 -4.97
N ILE A 365 16.58 -27.09 -4.99
CA ILE A 365 16.12 -27.83 -6.18
C ILE A 365 14.73 -27.33 -6.63
N VAL A 366 13.80 -27.14 -5.70
CA VAL A 366 12.46 -26.60 -6.02
C VAL A 366 12.55 -25.16 -6.52
N PHE A 367 13.41 -24.33 -5.90
CA PHE A 367 13.63 -22.94 -6.33
C PHE A 367 14.16 -22.86 -7.76
N GLU A 368 15.21 -23.62 -8.10
CA GLU A 368 15.78 -23.61 -9.45
C GLU A 368 14.81 -24.20 -10.49
N LYS A 369 14.06 -25.27 -10.14
CA LYS A 369 13.02 -25.82 -11.00
C LYS A 369 11.90 -24.81 -11.28
N LEU A 370 11.47 -24.06 -10.26
CA LEU A 370 10.49 -22.98 -10.42
C LEU A 370 11.00 -21.89 -11.37
N LYS A 371 12.23 -21.48 -11.20
CA LYS A 371 12.90 -20.46 -12.05
C LYS A 371 13.02 -20.96 -13.52
N GLU A 372 13.40 -22.21 -13.71
CA GLU A 372 13.45 -22.84 -15.02
C GLU A 372 12.08 -22.89 -15.70
N ILE A 373 11.03 -23.31 -14.99
CA ILE A 373 9.66 -23.34 -15.50
C ILE A 373 9.21 -21.95 -15.96
N ILE A 374 9.42 -20.93 -15.13
CA ILE A 374 9.05 -19.55 -15.46
C ILE A 374 9.79 -19.10 -16.74
N SER A 375 11.10 -19.33 -16.81
CA SER A 375 11.92 -18.90 -17.95
C SER A 375 11.61 -19.58 -19.27
N ARG A 376 11.07 -20.81 -19.23
CA ARG A 376 10.71 -21.60 -20.42
C ARG A 376 9.26 -21.47 -20.84
N THR A 377 8.41 -20.87 -20.00
CA THR A 377 6.99 -20.70 -20.31
C THR A 377 6.78 -19.56 -21.29
N VAL A 378 6.24 -19.88 -22.45
CA VAL A 378 5.90 -18.90 -23.48
C VAL A 378 4.88 -17.90 -22.90
N ASP A 379 5.04 -16.63 -23.24
CA ASP A 379 4.20 -15.50 -22.79
C ASP A 379 4.30 -15.15 -21.29
N VAL A 380 5.12 -15.84 -20.50
CA VAL A 380 5.43 -15.47 -19.13
C VAL A 380 6.81 -14.77 -19.11
N PRO A 381 6.90 -13.49 -18.73
CA PRO A 381 8.19 -12.79 -18.68
C PRO A 381 9.03 -13.30 -17.52
N ASN A 382 10.34 -13.16 -17.64
CA ASN A 382 11.22 -13.38 -16.51
C ASN A 382 10.93 -12.36 -15.39
N PRO A 383 10.98 -12.77 -14.12
CA PRO A 383 10.87 -11.85 -13.00
C PRO A 383 12.05 -10.86 -13.01
N LYS A 384 11.84 -9.69 -12.44
CA LYS A 384 12.93 -8.73 -12.16
C LYS A 384 13.92 -9.34 -11.17
N TRP A 385 13.40 -10.01 -10.17
CA TRP A 385 14.17 -10.78 -9.20
C TRP A 385 13.29 -11.87 -8.57
N MET A 386 13.94 -12.94 -8.09
CA MET A 386 13.37 -14.02 -7.29
C MET A 386 14.39 -14.41 -6.23
N LYS A 387 13.98 -14.47 -4.97
CA LYS A 387 14.84 -14.65 -3.78
C LYS A 387 14.14 -15.46 -2.71
N PHE A 388 14.93 -16.13 -1.88
CA PHE A 388 14.39 -16.64 -0.63
C PHE A 388 14.02 -15.50 0.34
N ASN A 389 13.10 -15.73 1.25
CA ASN A 389 12.64 -14.72 2.20
C ASN A 389 13.77 -14.10 3.05
N TYR A 390 14.73 -14.90 3.47
CA TYR A 390 15.90 -14.46 4.27
C TYR A 390 16.90 -13.59 3.47
N GLU A 391 16.81 -13.60 2.14
CA GLU A 391 17.59 -12.71 1.25
C GLU A 391 16.89 -11.37 1.04
N VAL A 392 15.57 -11.30 1.29
CA VAL A 392 14.80 -10.06 1.17
C VAL A 392 14.98 -9.21 2.42
N TYR A 393 14.71 -9.79 3.58
CA TYR A 393 14.90 -9.15 4.88
C TYR A 393 15.36 -10.15 5.95
N GLN A 394 16.15 -9.64 6.88
CA GLN A 394 16.53 -10.36 8.08
C GLN A 394 15.84 -9.74 9.31
N GLY A 395 15.30 -10.58 10.16
CA GLY A 395 14.62 -10.18 11.39
C GLY A 395 13.85 -11.32 12.04
N PRO A 396 13.34 -11.13 13.26
CA PRO A 396 12.63 -12.15 14.03
C PRO A 396 11.32 -12.61 13.37
N TYR A 397 10.84 -11.90 12.36
CA TYR A 397 9.59 -12.20 11.65
C TYR A 397 9.82 -12.52 10.16
N SER A 398 11.03 -12.90 9.76
CA SER A 398 11.34 -13.27 8.37
C SER A 398 10.51 -14.48 7.90
N ASP A 399 10.14 -15.37 8.80
CA ASP A 399 9.28 -16.53 8.56
C ASP A 399 7.82 -16.19 8.20
N ARG A 400 7.39 -14.93 8.43
CA ARG A 400 6.08 -14.45 7.99
C ARG A 400 6.00 -14.13 6.51
N PHE A 401 7.15 -13.96 5.86
CA PHE A 401 7.20 -13.88 4.40
C PHE A 401 6.99 -15.27 3.79
N PRO A 402 6.47 -15.32 2.55
CA PRO A 402 6.53 -16.55 1.76
C PRO A 402 7.97 -17.06 1.65
N ASP A 403 8.15 -18.37 1.55
CA ASP A 403 9.49 -18.98 1.50
C ASP A 403 10.32 -18.46 0.31
N ILE A 404 9.66 -18.17 -0.82
CA ILE A 404 10.25 -17.52 -2.00
C ILE A 404 9.45 -16.25 -2.31
N CYS A 405 10.14 -15.13 -2.47
CA CYS A 405 9.58 -13.84 -2.89
C CYS A 405 10.02 -13.49 -4.31
N MET A 406 9.14 -12.84 -5.07
CA MET A 406 9.40 -12.52 -6.46
C MET A 406 8.73 -11.21 -6.89
N GLU A 407 9.42 -10.43 -7.72
CA GLU A 407 8.84 -9.26 -8.39
C GLU A 407 8.86 -9.45 -9.90
N MET A 408 7.71 -9.24 -10.52
CA MET A 408 7.50 -9.30 -11.96
C MET A 408 7.69 -7.92 -12.61
N PRO A 409 7.87 -7.85 -13.95
CA PRO A 409 7.69 -6.60 -14.68
C PRO A 409 6.32 -5.97 -14.38
N LYS A 410 6.28 -4.64 -14.34
CA LYS A 410 5.11 -3.86 -13.88
C LYS A 410 3.80 -4.10 -14.68
N GLU A 411 3.93 -4.59 -15.90
CA GLU A 411 2.81 -4.90 -16.79
C GLU A 411 2.06 -6.19 -16.40
N TYR A 412 2.68 -7.02 -15.55
CA TYR A 412 2.17 -8.34 -15.17
C TYR A 412 1.84 -8.41 -13.68
N GLY A 413 0.61 -8.76 -13.40
CA GLY A 413 0.14 -9.07 -12.05
C GLY A 413 -0.04 -10.57 -11.85
N ILE A 414 -0.47 -10.93 -10.67
CA ILE A 414 -0.61 -12.32 -10.27
C ILE A 414 -2.08 -12.70 -10.11
N GLU A 415 -2.44 -13.85 -10.64
CA GLU A 415 -3.68 -14.56 -10.40
C GLU A 415 -3.35 -15.95 -9.83
N PHE A 416 -4.28 -16.57 -9.15
CA PHE A 416 -4.05 -17.85 -8.47
C PHE A 416 -5.15 -18.89 -8.75
N ASP A 417 -5.93 -18.69 -9.80
CA ASP A 417 -6.95 -19.64 -10.23
C ASP A 417 -6.30 -20.97 -10.69
N LEU A 418 -7.02 -22.07 -10.48
CA LEU A 418 -6.65 -23.38 -11.00
C LEU A 418 -7.50 -23.73 -12.23
N PHE A 419 -6.99 -24.61 -13.09
CA PHE A 419 -7.67 -25.08 -14.31
C PHE A 419 -8.04 -23.97 -15.32
N GLY A 420 -7.42 -22.83 -15.21
CA GLY A 420 -7.60 -21.70 -16.12
C GLY A 420 -6.48 -21.57 -17.14
N LYS A 421 -6.48 -20.45 -17.86
CA LYS A 421 -5.34 -20.06 -18.70
C LYS A 421 -4.20 -19.58 -17.81
N ILE A 422 -2.95 -19.84 -18.21
CA ILE A 422 -1.76 -19.32 -17.53
C ILE A 422 -1.74 -17.79 -17.59
N LEU A 423 -2.02 -17.20 -18.75
CA LEU A 423 -2.12 -15.76 -18.93
C LEU A 423 -3.60 -15.35 -19.10
N THR A 424 -4.04 -14.40 -18.28
CA THR A 424 -5.41 -13.86 -18.28
C THR A 424 -5.41 -12.34 -18.19
N GLU A 425 -6.59 -11.73 -18.35
CA GLU A 425 -6.79 -10.30 -18.20
C GLU A 425 -7.55 -9.98 -16.90
N SER A 426 -7.21 -8.87 -16.27
CA SER A 426 -7.87 -8.42 -15.04
C SER A 426 -9.31 -7.99 -15.29
N VAL A 427 -10.26 -8.79 -14.85
CA VAL A 427 -11.71 -8.47 -14.96
C VAL A 427 -12.16 -7.32 -14.04
N THR A 428 -11.33 -6.88 -13.11
CA THR A 428 -11.65 -5.79 -12.17
C THR A 428 -10.89 -4.50 -12.48
N HIS A 429 -10.08 -4.48 -13.53
CA HIS A 429 -9.28 -3.32 -13.93
C HIS A 429 -10.16 -2.10 -14.26
N PHE A 430 -11.33 -2.30 -14.85
CA PHE A 430 -12.28 -1.23 -15.13
C PHE A 430 -12.71 -0.43 -13.88
N LYS A 431 -12.60 -1.03 -12.69
CA LYS A 431 -12.96 -0.40 -11.42
C LYS A 431 -11.75 0.17 -10.68
N ILE A 432 -10.66 -0.60 -10.62
CA ILE A 432 -9.42 -0.23 -9.94
C ILE A 432 -8.30 -0.42 -10.94
N SER A 433 -7.86 0.68 -11.53
CA SER A 433 -6.87 0.70 -12.61
C SER A 433 -5.49 1.18 -12.17
N GLY A 434 -5.40 1.86 -11.03
CA GLY A 434 -4.13 2.26 -10.43
C GLY A 434 -3.63 1.28 -9.37
N GLY A 435 -2.32 1.26 -9.13
CA GLY A 435 -1.68 0.37 -8.17
C GLY A 435 -0.32 0.85 -7.69
N HIS A 436 0.20 0.21 -6.64
CA HIS A 436 1.42 0.60 -5.94
C HIS A 436 2.67 0.08 -6.60
N TYR A 437 3.77 0.87 -6.50
CA TYR A 437 5.11 0.52 -6.96
C TYR A 437 6.18 0.86 -5.92
N GLY A 438 7.35 0.24 -6.05
CA GLY A 438 8.39 0.20 -5.03
C GLY A 438 9.22 1.48 -4.81
N ALA A 439 8.87 2.61 -5.43
CA ALA A 439 9.59 3.86 -5.19
C ALA A 439 8.61 5.02 -5.03
N GLY A 440 8.57 5.60 -3.82
CA GLY A 440 7.83 6.80 -3.51
C GLY A 440 8.66 8.06 -3.71
N THR A 441 8.16 9.19 -3.21
CA THR A 441 8.82 10.49 -3.26
C THR A 441 9.32 10.90 -1.88
N PHE A 442 10.55 11.40 -1.82
CA PHE A 442 11.13 12.08 -0.69
C PHE A 442 11.43 13.53 -1.06
N GLY A 443 10.99 14.46 -0.22
CA GLY A 443 11.30 15.89 -0.33
C GLY A 443 11.93 16.42 0.95
N TYR A 444 12.93 17.28 0.81
CA TYR A 444 13.53 18.02 1.93
C TYR A 444 13.80 19.46 1.53
N TYR A 445 13.41 20.39 2.39
CA TYR A 445 13.60 21.80 2.15
C TYR A 445 13.83 22.55 3.48
N ASN A 446 14.81 23.46 3.47
CA ASN A 446 14.93 24.54 4.41
C ASN A 446 15.30 25.83 3.68
N THR A 447 15.21 26.98 4.32
CA THR A 447 15.48 28.26 3.66
C THR A 447 16.98 28.55 3.50
N GLU A 448 17.85 27.84 4.22
CA GLU A 448 19.31 27.95 4.14
C GLU A 448 19.93 27.13 3.01
N GLY A 449 19.13 26.30 2.33
CA GLY A 449 19.58 25.48 1.20
C GLY A 449 20.33 24.20 1.62
N GLU A 450 20.19 23.78 2.88
CA GLU A 450 20.71 22.49 3.33
C GLU A 450 20.03 21.35 2.54
N LYS A 451 20.78 20.31 2.22
CA LYS A 451 20.30 19.15 1.46
C LYS A 451 20.50 17.89 2.27
N LYS A 452 19.40 17.24 2.62
CA LYS A 452 19.39 15.90 3.24
C LYS A 452 18.65 14.93 2.35
N LYS A 453 19.18 13.73 2.17
CA LYS A 453 18.62 12.69 1.30
C LYS A 453 18.60 11.37 2.04
N ILE A 454 17.60 10.55 1.74
CA ILE A 454 17.52 9.15 2.13
C ILE A 454 17.35 8.28 0.87
N GLY A 455 17.84 7.05 0.90
CA GLY A 455 17.70 6.08 -0.16
C GLY A 455 16.53 5.12 0.06
N THR A 456 16.21 4.83 1.32
CA THR A 456 15.16 3.89 1.73
C THR A 456 14.28 4.45 2.83
N LEU A 457 13.09 3.86 3.04
CA LEU A 457 12.16 4.31 4.07
C LEU A 457 12.68 4.05 5.50
N GLU A 458 13.52 3.03 5.70
CA GLU A 458 14.14 2.72 6.99
C GLU A 458 15.01 3.86 7.51
N GLU A 459 15.62 4.63 6.61
CA GLU A 459 16.49 5.76 6.97
C GLU A 459 15.72 6.97 7.49
N PHE A 460 14.41 7.07 7.18
CA PHE A 460 13.58 8.24 7.50
C PHE A 460 13.52 8.54 9.00
N HIS A 461 13.27 7.53 9.81
CA HIS A 461 13.21 7.66 11.26
C HIS A 461 14.48 8.31 11.84
N ASN A 462 15.65 7.82 11.42
CA ASN A 462 16.94 8.33 11.89
C ASN A 462 17.24 9.73 11.34
N LEU A 463 16.84 10.03 10.11
CA LEU A 463 16.90 11.37 9.55
C LEU A 463 16.15 12.36 10.47
N ILE A 464 14.88 12.06 10.79
CA ILE A 464 14.08 12.96 11.62
C ILE A 464 14.71 13.17 12.99
N LEU A 465 15.16 12.10 13.66
CA LEU A 465 15.82 12.25 14.97
C LEU A 465 17.12 13.06 14.88
N SER A 466 17.84 13.00 13.76
CA SER A 466 19.09 13.75 13.57
C SER A 466 18.89 15.24 13.45
N LEU A 467 17.69 15.69 13.05
CA LEU A 467 17.37 17.12 12.97
C LEU A 467 17.24 17.79 14.34
N PHE A 468 17.09 17.02 15.43
CA PHE A 468 16.91 17.49 16.79
C PHE A 468 18.17 17.32 17.67
N LYS A 469 19.27 16.88 17.09
CA LYS A 469 20.58 16.76 17.76
C LYS A 469 21.42 18.02 17.51
#